data_9c8c74180330598db4ff69a1ec13298a
#
_entry.id   9c8c74180330598db4ff69a1ec13298a
#
_cell.length_a   1.000
_cell.length_b   1.000
_cell.length_c   1.000
_cell.angle_alpha   90.00
_cell.angle_beta   90.00
_cell.angle_gamma   90.00
#
_symmetry.space_group_name_H-M   'P 1'
#
loop_
_entity.id
_entity.type
_entity.pdbx_description
1 polymer ?
#
loop_
_entity_poly.entity_id
_entity_poly.type
_entity_poly.pdbx_seq_one_letter_code
_entity_poly.pdbx_strand_id
1 'polypeptide(L)'
;MSDVRELIPEFFYLPEFLENTNKFNFGVKQGTGEVIDSVVLPPWAHGDSRIFIHKHRQALESEYVSAHLHEWIDLIFGYKQQGPAAVEAINVFHHLSYEGAIDLDAITDPVERSASTGIIHNFGQTPRQLFTKPHPARLPESYDPANGIGLYKFHENVDKLIPSICPLIDIRLQVHDIRLANDRLVAVSTQKILVPPEYTYYVEWGYSDNSLRLHQMDTRKLIGLYENLHLEAVSCACFADGRTFVTGGTDAVICIWRLKWKTKSPVFQFMECLRGHSAKINCITNSRSYSIIVSGSDDQTCIIWDLNRMKYVRQLQNHEAGVQFVAVNDTTGDIVTCSGPVIKIWTINGDLLLTKNTSQLQDPILCCTFYEQNEWLDEDMIITGHKKGVIKIWNKTLEPKSALNNNEKNNDEKKVVKWDLSLRHQVKHESKLGLTTSSDIVALLASGTQRVLYSGDSLGKVYTWVLPDVKIESHWMPDNQTDNCLKCGTKFAVLDRKIHCRTCGGIYCSGCTNRNLRYCVDCCEKLGMTNST
;
A
#
# COMPACT_ATOMS: atom_id res chain seq x y z
N MET A 1 -9.96 -1.61 -41.28
CA MET A 1 -9.64 -2.70 -40.34
C MET A 1 -10.22 -2.27 -39.01
N SER A 2 -11.18 -3.01 -38.46
CA SER A 2 -11.73 -2.70 -37.13
C SER A 2 -10.67 -2.98 -36.07
N ASP A 3 -10.53 -2.06 -35.15
CA ASP A 3 -9.62 -2.21 -34.00
C ASP A 3 -10.39 -2.91 -32.85
N VAL A 4 -9.89 -4.05 -32.41
CA VAL A 4 -10.49 -4.87 -31.34
C VAL A 4 -9.63 -4.86 -30.07
N ARG A 5 -8.68 -3.93 -29.97
CA ARG A 5 -7.84 -3.79 -28.77
C ARG A 5 -8.67 -3.28 -27.61
N GLU A 6 -8.42 -3.82 -26.46
CA GLU A 6 -9.06 -3.44 -25.21
C GLU A 6 -8.04 -2.81 -24.24
N LEU A 7 -8.53 -1.97 -23.35
CA LEU A 7 -7.73 -1.49 -22.23
C LEU A 7 -7.55 -2.62 -21.22
N ILE A 8 -6.30 -2.86 -20.84
CA ILE A 8 -5.95 -3.82 -19.80
C ILE A 8 -5.58 -3.08 -18.51
N PRO A 9 -5.72 -3.71 -17.34
CA PRO A 9 -5.44 -3.07 -16.05
C PRO A 9 -4.03 -2.47 -15.95
N GLU A 10 -3.05 -3.09 -16.62
CA GLU A 10 -1.64 -2.68 -16.63
C GLU A 10 -1.43 -1.25 -17.13
N PHE A 11 -2.31 -0.70 -17.97
CA PHE A 11 -2.28 0.70 -18.38
C PHE A 11 -2.51 1.71 -17.25
N PHE A 12 -2.92 1.23 -16.08
CA PHE A 12 -3.23 2.07 -14.93
C PHE A 12 -2.28 1.88 -13.76
N TYR A 13 -1.38 0.88 -13.77
CA TYR A 13 -0.48 0.65 -12.63
C TYR A 13 0.93 0.18 -12.99
N LEU A 14 1.21 -0.32 -14.20
CA LEU A 14 2.48 -0.95 -14.55
C LEU A 14 3.21 -0.19 -15.66
N PRO A 15 4.03 0.82 -15.34
CA PRO A 15 4.77 1.59 -16.36
C PRO A 15 5.81 0.73 -17.11
N GLU A 16 6.40 -0.25 -16.45
CA GLU A 16 7.48 -1.07 -16.99
C GLU A 16 7.05 -1.92 -18.19
N PHE A 17 5.78 -2.28 -18.32
CA PHE A 17 5.31 -3.06 -19.45
C PHE A 17 5.29 -2.27 -20.77
N LEU A 18 5.36 -0.94 -20.70
CA LEU A 18 5.47 -0.05 -21.85
C LEU A 18 6.92 0.12 -22.36
N GLU A 19 7.88 -0.40 -21.62
CA GLU A 19 9.29 -0.23 -21.86
C GLU A 19 10.00 -1.56 -22.16
N ASN A 20 10.84 -1.58 -23.18
CA ASN A 20 11.70 -2.73 -23.45
C ASN A 20 13.02 -2.63 -22.66
N THR A 21 12.93 -2.62 -21.33
CA THR A 21 14.07 -2.50 -20.42
C THR A 21 15.10 -3.61 -20.61
N ASN A 22 14.65 -4.81 -20.96
CA ASN A 22 15.49 -5.98 -21.13
C ASN A 22 16.13 -6.09 -22.52
N LYS A 23 15.86 -5.12 -23.43
CA LYS A 23 16.38 -5.10 -24.79
C LYS A 23 16.03 -6.35 -25.61
N PHE A 24 14.80 -6.87 -25.44
CA PHE A 24 14.31 -7.95 -26.28
C PHE A 24 14.21 -7.52 -27.74
N ASN A 25 14.55 -8.44 -28.63
CA ASN A 25 14.37 -8.21 -30.05
C ASN A 25 12.95 -8.65 -30.47
N PHE A 26 12.04 -7.67 -30.61
CA PHE A 26 10.67 -7.91 -31.09
C PHE A 26 10.53 -7.90 -32.62
N GLY A 27 11.64 -7.72 -33.34
CA GLY A 27 11.64 -7.65 -34.79
C GLY A 27 11.33 -6.26 -35.34
N VAL A 28 10.76 -6.22 -36.54
CA VAL A 28 10.44 -4.98 -37.26
C VAL A 28 8.98 -4.98 -37.72
N LYS A 29 8.39 -3.80 -37.80
CA LYS A 29 7.04 -3.63 -38.33
C LYS A 29 6.97 -3.99 -39.81
N GLN A 30 5.98 -4.78 -40.19
CA GLN A 30 5.73 -5.07 -41.59
C GLN A 30 5.27 -3.80 -42.32
N GLY A 31 5.98 -3.44 -43.40
CA GLY A 31 5.67 -2.29 -44.26
C GLY A 31 6.51 -1.05 -43.97
N THR A 32 6.87 -0.72 -42.73
CA THR A 32 7.70 0.45 -42.43
C THR A 32 9.17 0.09 -42.20
N GLY A 33 9.47 -1.17 -41.83
CA GLY A 33 10.83 -1.59 -41.48
C GLY A 33 11.33 -1.03 -40.14
N GLU A 34 10.49 -0.30 -39.39
CA GLU A 34 10.86 0.23 -38.08
C GLU A 34 11.08 -0.89 -37.07
N VAL A 35 12.14 -0.80 -36.28
CA VAL A 35 12.42 -1.72 -35.16
C VAL A 35 11.32 -1.57 -34.10
N ILE A 36 10.78 -2.69 -33.64
CA ILE A 36 9.83 -2.71 -32.53
C ILE A 36 10.63 -2.71 -31.23
N ASP A 37 10.46 -1.66 -30.43
CA ASP A 37 11.10 -1.48 -29.14
C ASP A 37 10.05 -1.04 -28.10
N SER A 38 10.38 -0.14 -27.20
CA SER A 38 9.43 0.45 -26.24
C SER A 38 8.24 1.11 -26.93
N VAL A 39 7.11 1.18 -26.24
CA VAL A 39 5.88 1.78 -26.77
C VAL A 39 6.10 3.27 -27.04
N VAL A 40 5.71 3.73 -28.24
CA VAL A 40 5.70 5.17 -28.54
C VAL A 40 4.53 5.82 -27.82
N LEU A 41 4.85 6.60 -26.80
CA LEU A 41 3.86 7.23 -25.94
C LEU A 41 3.32 8.53 -26.55
N PRO A 42 2.10 8.97 -26.18
CA PRO A 42 1.55 10.25 -26.60
C PRO A 42 2.42 11.44 -26.20
N PRO A 43 2.36 12.55 -26.94
CA PRO A 43 3.21 13.75 -26.64
C PRO A 43 3.08 14.29 -25.23
N TRP A 44 1.90 14.18 -24.63
CA TRP A 44 1.64 14.62 -23.26
C TRP A 44 2.34 13.76 -22.17
N ALA A 45 2.75 12.55 -22.51
CA ALA A 45 3.55 11.69 -21.63
C ALA A 45 5.05 11.98 -21.71
N HIS A 46 5.49 12.86 -22.63
CA HIS A 46 6.88 13.27 -22.82
C HIS A 46 7.88 12.12 -22.97
N GLY A 47 7.42 10.94 -23.43
CA GLY A 47 8.23 9.75 -23.56
C GLY A 47 8.52 9.02 -22.24
N ASP A 48 7.85 9.37 -21.16
CA ASP A 48 7.99 8.75 -19.84
C ASP A 48 6.74 7.90 -19.56
N SER A 49 6.94 6.58 -19.40
CA SER A 49 5.88 5.62 -19.11
C SER A 49 5.17 5.88 -17.77
N ARG A 50 5.88 6.43 -16.79
CA ARG A 50 5.33 6.75 -15.48
C ARG A 50 4.37 7.94 -15.54
N ILE A 51 4.69 8.95 -16.36
CA ILE A 51 3.77 10.06 -16.61
C ILE A 51 2.52 9.54 -17.30
N PHE A 52 2.68 8.61 -18.25
CA PHE A 52 1.56 7.98 -18.93
C PHE A 52 0.62 7.29 -17.93
N ILE A 53 1.17 6.41 -17.10
CA ILE A 53 0.40 5.69 -16.07
C ILE A 53 -0.24 6.67 -15.05
N HIS A 54 0.52 7.64 -14.56
CA HIS A 54 0.00 8.65 -13.63
C HIS A 54 -1.20 9.41 -14.22
N LYS A 55 -1.11 9.85 -15.48
CA LYS A 55 -2.23 10.53 -16.16
C LYS A 55 -3.43 9.63 -16.38
N HIS A 56 -3.21 8.35 -16.71
CA HIS A 56 -4.29 7.38 -16.83
C HIS A 56 -4.99 7.15 -15.49
N ARG A 57 -4.24 7.04 -14.38
CA ARG A 57 -4.83 6.93 -13.04
C ARG A 57 -5.60 8.19 -12.65
N GLN A 58 -5.04 9.37 -12.85
CA GLN A 58 -5.75 10.64 -12.61
C GLN A 58 -7.08 10.71 -13.38
N ALA A 59 -7.10 10.25 -14.63
CA ALA A 59 -8.31 10.22 -15.43
C ALA A 59 -9.33 9.20 -14.88
N LEU A 60 -8.88 7.99 -14.54
CA LEU A 60 -9.73 6.94 -13.98
C LEU A 60 -10.37 7.35 -12.66
N GLU A 61 -9.60 8.01 -11.78
CA GLU A 61 -10.03 8.44 -10.44
C GLU A 61 -10.64 9.85 -10.42
N SER A 62 -10.86 10.45 -11.59
CA SER A 62 -11.45 11.79 -11.68
C SER A 62 -12.88 11.81 -11.11
N GLU A 63 -13.29 12.97 -10.58
CA GLU A 63 -14.67 13.19 -10.11
C GLU A 63 -15.71 12.90 -11.19
N TYR A 64 -15.37 13.19 -12.45
CA TYR A 64 -16.24 12.89 -13.59
C TYR A 64 -16.48 11.38 -13.73
N VAL A 65 -15.42 10.56 -13.77
CA VAL A 65 -15.54 9.09 -13.88
C VAL A 65 -16.25 8.54 -12.65
N SER A 66 -15.89 8.99 -11.46
CA SER A 66 -16.51 8.55 -10.21
C SER A 66 -18.02 8.84 -10.15
N ALA A 67 -18.44 10.01 -10.67
CA ALA A 67 -19.86 10.37 -10.71
C ALA A 67 -20.68 9.56 -11.72
N HIS A 68 -20.06 9.05 -12.79
CA HIS A 68 -20.72 8.32 -13.90
C HIS A 68 -20.44 6.82 -13.91
N LEU A 69 -19.64 6.31 -12.98
CA LEU A 69 -19.23 4.89 -12.95
C LEU A 69 -20.43 3.92 -12.91
N HIS A 70 -21.48 4.28 -12.20
CA HIS A 70 -22.71 3.48 -12.12
C HIS A 70 -23.41 3.33 -13.47
N GLU A 71 -23.35 4.34 -14.34
CA GLU A 71 -23.90 4.29 -15.69
C GLU A 71 -23.12 3.31 -16.57
N TRP A 72 -21.78 3.30 -16.42
CA TRP A 72 -20.92 2.36 -17.12
C TRP A 72 -21.14 0.91 -16.65
N ILE A 73 -21.28 0.71 -15.34
CA ILE A 73 -21.62 -0.60 -14.76
C ILE A 73 -22.95 -1.11 -15.32
N ASP A 74 -23.95 -0.23 -15.47
CA ASP A 74 -25.24 -0.58 -16.02
C ASP A 74 -25.17 -1.07 -17.47
N LEU A 75 -24.22 -0.55 -18.27
CA LEU A 75 -24.00 -0.97 -19.65
C LEU A 75 -23.23 -2.30 -19.74
N ILE A 76 -22.22 -2.51 -18.93
CA ILE A 76 -21.29 -3.65 -19.06
C ILE A 76 -21.83 -4.88 -18.30
N PHE A 77 -22.28 -4.70 -17.05
CA PHE A 77 -22.70 -5.78 -16.15
C PHE A 77 -24.16 -5.65 -15.69
N GLY A 78 -24.81 -4.55 -16.00
CA GLY A 78 -26.08 -4.15 -15.42
C GLY A 78 -27.29 -4.35 -16.31
N TYR A 79 -28.39 -3.73 -15.95
CA TYR A 79 -29.70 -3.90 -16.55
C TYR A 79 -29.79 -3.41 -18.00
N LYS A 80 -28.88 -2.55 -18.44
CA LYS A 80 -28.78 -2.05 -19.82
C LYS A 80 -27.99 -2.98 -20.76
N GLN A 81 -27.63 -4.16 -20.31
CA GLN A 81 -26.91 -5.13 -21.15
C GLN A 81 -27.86 -5.98 -22.00
N GLN A 82 -29.09 -6.21 -21.55
CA GLN A 82 -30.04 -7.09 -22.24
C GLN A 82 -31.47 -6.51 -22.26
N GLY A 83 -32.30 -7.03 -23.17
CA GLY A 83 -33.70 -6.69 -23.25
C GLY A 83 -33.99 -5.27 -23.78
N PRO A 84 -35.17 -4.70 -23.50
CA PRO A 84 -35.58 -3.39 -24.01
C PRO A 84 -34.66 -2.26 -23.58
N ALA A 85 -34.14 -2.33 -22.36
CA ALA A 85 -33.21 -1.33 -21.82
C ALA A 85 -31.88 -1.27 -22.59
N ALA A 86 -31.40 -2.41 -23.12
CA ALA A 86 -30.21 -2.45 -23.97
C ALA A 86 -30.48 -1.78 -25.34
N VAL A 87 -31.65 -2.00 -25.89
CA VAL A 87 -32.07 -1.37 -27.18
C VAL A 87 -32.16 0.16 -27.00
N GLU A 88 -32.80 0.62 -25.94
CA GLU A 88 -32.91 2.05 -25.62
C GLU A 88 -31.52 2.70 -25.39
N ALA A 89 -30.63 1.98 -24.74
CA ALA A 89 -29.26 2.42 -24.49
C ALA A 89 -28.33 2.27 -25.70
N ILE A 90 -28.82 1.77 -26.85
CA ILE A 90 -28.01 1.46 -28.05
C ILE A 90 -26.84 0.54 -27.72
N ASN A 91 -27.02 -0.38 -26.78
CA ASN A 91 -26.02 -1.32 -26.28
C ASN A 91 -26.33 -2.75 -26.74
N VAL A 92 -26.50 -2.92 -28.05
CA VAL A 92 -26.82 -4.21 -28.69
C VAL A 92 -25.68 -4.64 -29.60
N PHE A 93 -25.19 -5.85 -29.39
CA PHE A 93 -24.10 -6.45 -30.15
C PHE A 93 -24.59 -7.55 -31.07
N HIS A 94 -23.68 -8.06 -31.89
CA HIS A 94 -23.94 -9.24 -32.70
C HIS A 94 -24.28 -10.44 -31.79
N HIS A 95 -25.23 -11.30 -32.23
CA HIS A 95 -25.73 -12.39 -31.39
C HIS A 95 -24.63 -13.32 -30.86
N LEU A 96 -23.56 -13.57 -31.62
CA LEU A 96 -22.40 -14.36 -31.18
C LEU A 96 -21.60 -13.73 -30.00
N SER A 97 -21.81 -12.44 -29.76
CA SER A 97 -21.19 -11.75 -28.63
C SER A 97 -21.85 -12.04 -27.26
N TYR A 98 -22.98 -12.76 -27.27
CA TYR A 98 -23.66 -13.11 -26.01
C TYR A 98 -23.43 -14.59 -25.70
N GLU A 99 -23.06 -14.86 -24.44
CA GLU A 99 -22.87 -16.22 -23.91
C GLU A 99 -24.18 -17.01 -24.03
N GLY A 100 -24.10 -18.22 -24.59
CA GLY A 100 -25.26 -19.11 -24.75
C GLY A 100 -26.18 -18.78 -25.90
N ALA A 101 -25.89 -17.78 -26.75
CA ALA A 101 -26.68 -17.46 -27.93
C ALA A 101 -26.60 -18.52 -29.02
N ILE A 102 -25.51 -19.28 -29.04
CA ILE A 102 -25.31 -20.43 -29.94
C ILE A 102 -24.76 -21.60 -29.12
N ASP A 103 -25.35 -22.78 -29.37
CA ASP A 103 -24.79 -24.03 -28.89
C ASP A 103 -23.80 -24.55 -29.96
N LEU A 104 -22.50 -24.36 -29.67
CA LEU A 104 -21.42 -24.80 -30.56
C LEU A 104 -21.38 -26.31 -30.75
N ASP A 105 -21.90 -27.07 -29.80
CA ASP A 105 -21.95 -28.54 -29.89
C ASP A 105 -23.11 -29.04 -30.76
N ALA A 106 -24.13 -28.23 -30.94
CA ALA A 106 -25.26 -28.51 -31.85
C ALA A 106 -24.93 -28.22 -33.31
N ILE A 107 -23.87 -27.50 -33.65
CA ILE A 107 -23.44 -27.21 -35.00
C ILE A 107 -22.80 -28.46 -35.62
N THR A 108 -23.45 -29.03 -36.59
CA THR A 108 -22.99 -30.26 -37.27
C THR A 108 -21.99 -30.01 -38.39
N ASP A 109 -21.99 -28.81 -38.98
CA ASP A 109 -21.02 -28.44 -40.02
C ASP A 109 -19.68 -28.01 -39.36
N PRO A 110 -18.57 -28.72 -39.62
CA PRO A 110 -17.26 -28.39 -39.07
C PRO A 110 -16.74 -26.99 -39.47
N VAL A 111 -17.10 -26.53 -40.69
CA VAL A 111 -16.67 -25.22 -41.20
C VAL A 111 -17.39 -24.10 -40.48
N GLU A 112 -18.70 -24.22 -40.30
CA GLU A 112 -19.52 -23.26 -39.58
C GLU A 112 -19.14 -23.21 -38.10
N ARG A 113 -18.89 -24.38 -37.46
CA ARG A 113 -18.40 -24.46 -36.07
C ARG A 113 -17.06 -23.78 -35.91
N SER A 114 -16.12 -24.04 -36.82
CA SER A 114 -14.78 -23.41 -36.78
C SER A 114 -14.88 -21.90 -37.00
N ALA A 115 -15.74 -21.43 -37.90
CA ALA A 115 -15.95 -19.99 -38.14
C ALA A 115 -16.56 -19.31 -36.91
N SER A 116 -17.61 -19.88 -36.33
CA SER A 116 -18.25 -19.36 -35.10
C SER A 116 -17.28 -19.32 -33.91
N THR A 117 -16.50 -20.38 -33.70
CA THR A 117 -15.46 -20.43 -32.70
C THR A 117 -14.38 -19.36 -32.94
N GLY A 118 -13.96 -19.19 -34.18
CA GLY A 118 -12.99 -18.16 -34.58
C GLY A 118 -13.50 -16.74 -34.34
N ILE A 119 -14.77 -16.46 -34.58
CA ILE A 119 -15.39 -15.16 -34.28
C ILE A 119 -15.39 -14.91 -32.78
N ILE A 120 -15.83 -15.87 -31.98
CA ILE A 120 -15.85 -15.76 -30.52
C ILE A 120 -14.43 -15.51 -29.94
N HIS A 121 -13.43 -16.24 -30.43
CA HIS A 121 -12.04 -16.06 -30.01
C HIS A 121 -11.45 -14.71 -30.40
N ASN A 122 -11.78 -14.20 -31.58
CA ASN A 122 -11.20 -12.95 -32.07
C ASN A 122 -11.89 -11.70 -31.54
N PHE A 123 -13.19 -11.73 -31.30
CA PHE A 123 -13.98 -10.58 -30.87
C PHE A 123 -14.39 -10.65 -29.41
N GLY A 124 -14.27 -11.83 -28.78
CA GLY A 124 -14.73 -12.04 -27.40
C GLY A 124 -16.25 -12.10 -27.28
N GLN A 125 -16.70 -12.17 -26.06
CA GLN A 125 -18.13 -12.14 -25.70
C GLN A 125 -18.37 -11.08 -24.63
N THR A 126 -19.59 -10.54 -24.59
CA THR A 126 -20.01 -9.63 -23.51
C THR A 126 -19.94 -10.35 -22.17
N PRO A 127 -19.53 -9.66 -21.10
CA PRO A 127 -19.58 -10.22 -19.76
C PRO A 127 -21.00 -10.68 -19.41
N ARG A 128 -21.12 -11.68 -18.54
CA ARG A 128 -22.42 -12.12 -18.05
C ARG A 128 -23.10 -11.00 -17.27
N GLN A 129 -24.39 -10.78 -17.51
CA GLN A 129 -25.16 -9.81 -16.74
C GLN A 129 -25.19 -10.19 -15.25
N LEU A 130 -24.79 -9.27 -14.39
CA LEU A 130 -24.75 -9.46 -12.95
C LEU A 130 -25.90 -8.75 -12.24
N PHE A 131 -26.33 -7.60 -12.76
CA PHE A 131 -27.33 -6.75 -12.13
C PHE A 131 -28.54 -6.54 -13.04
N THR A 132 -29.75 -6.74 -12.51
CA THR A 132 -31.01 -6.55 -13.25
C THR A 132 -31.72 -5.25 -12.88
N LYS A 133 -31.17 -4.48 -11.95
CA LYS A 133 -31.69 -3.18 -11.50
C LYS A 133 -30.62 -2.10 -11.74
N PRO A 134 -31.02 -0.84 -11.89
CA PRO A 134 -30.06 0.26 -12.00
C PRO A 134 -29.06 0.26 -10.83
N HIS A 135 -27.80 0.40 -11.15
CA HIS A 135 -26.75 0.54 -10.14
C HIS A 135 -26.88 1.90 -9.44
N PRO A 136 -26.78 1.97 -8.11
CA PRO A 136 -26.90 3.24 -7.42
C PRO A 136 -25.76 4.19 -7.76
N ALA A 137 -26.09 5.45 -7.99
CA ALA A 137 -25.08 6.48 -8.17
C ALA A 137 -24.26 6.67 -6.89
N ARG A 138 -23.01 7.11 -7.07
CA ARG A 138 -22.17 7.49 -5.93
C ARG A 138 -22.86 8.59 -5.12
N LEU A 139 -22.90 8.43 -3.83
CA LEU A 139 -23.43 9.47 -2.93
C LEU A 139 -22.50 10.68 -2.93
N PRO A 140 -23.03 11.92 -2.84
CA PRO A 140 -22.22 13.12 -2.68
C PRO A 140 -21.25 12.98 -1.50
N GLU A 141 -20.08 13.62 -1.58
CA GLU A 141 -19.07 13.60 -0.50
C GLU A 141 -19.62 13.99 0.88
N SER A 142 -20.61 14.88 0.91
CA SER A 142 -21.31 15.29 2.13
C SER A 142 -22.10 14.16 2.81
N TYR A 143 -22.29 13.04 2.11
CA TYR A 143 -23.11 11.92 2.58
C TYR A 143 -22.31 10.61 2.78
N ASP A 144 -21.02 10.62 2.52
CA ASP A 144 -20.20 9.41 2.70
C ASP A 144 -19.90 9.20 4.19
N PRO A 145 -20.55 8.22 4.84
CA PRO A 145 -20.28 7.90 6.25
C PRO A 145 -18.84 7.40 6.48
N ALA A 146 -18.13 7.01 5.42
CA ALA A 146 -16.72 6.68 5.48
C ALA A 146 -15.82 7.93 5.52
N ASN A 147 -16.30 9.09 5.07
CA ASN A 147 -15.56 10.35 5.09
C ASN A 147 -15.35 10.94 6.50
N GLY A 148 -16.02 10.40 7.51
CA GLY A 148 -15.91 10.89 8.88
C GLY A 148 -14.80 10.29 9.71
N ILE A 149 -14.08 9.24 9.25
CA ILE A 149 -13.24 8.45 10.14
C ILE A 149 -11.85 8.23 9.53
N GLY A 150 -10.86 8.91 10.09
CA GLY A 150 -9.45 8.70 9.80
C GLY A 150 -8.87 9.60 8.73
N LEU A 151 -7.68 9.28 8.27
CA LEU A 151 -6.89 10.06 7.32
C LEU A 151 -7.34 9.89 5.86
N TYR A 152 -8.65 9.81 5.58
CA TYR A 152 -9.17 9.55 4.23
C TYR A 152 -8.65 10.56 3.19
N LYS A 153 -8.60 11.84 3.54
CA LYS A 153 -7.99 12.89 2.74
C LYS A 153 -6.69 13.37 3.37
N PHE A 154 -5.87 12.44 3.85
CA PHE A 154 -4.62 12.77 4.52
C PHE A 154 -3.74 13.67 3.67
N HIS A 155 -3.59 13.33 2.39
CA HIS A 155 -2.78 14.09 1.44
C HIS A 155 -3.30 15.53 1.24
N GLU A 156 -4.60 15.78 1.36
CA GLU A 156 -5.19 17.13 1.22
C GLU A 156 -5.08 17.95 2.51
N ASN A 157 -5.11 17.27 3.67
CA ASN A 157 -5.25 17.91 4.98
C ASN A 157 -4.07 17.65 5.91
N VAL A 158 -2.92 17.29 5.38
CA VAL A 158 -1.73 16.97 6.16
C VAL A 158 -1.26 18.14 7.05
N ASP A 159 -1.53 19.37 6.66
CA ASP A 159 -1.27 20.59 7.40
C ASP A 159 -2.11 20.74 8.68
N LYS A 160 -3.22 20.00 8.76
CA LYS A 160 -4.14 20.02 9.92
C LYS A 160 -3.86 18.91 10.94
N LEU A 161 -2.81 18.12 10.74
CA LEU A 161 -2.47 17.03 11.66
C LEU A 161 -2.16 17.53 13.06
N ILE A 162 -2.80 16.93 14.06
CA ILE A 162 -2.52 17.14 15.48
C ILE A 162 -2.15 15.82 16.16
N PRO A 163 -1.20 15.81 17.11
CA PRO A 163 -0.92 14.63 17.91
C PRO A 163 -2.05 14.34 18.89
N SER A 164 -2.20 13.10 19.29
CA SER A 164 -3.04 12.75 20.43
C SER A 164 -2.61 13.50 21.68
N ILE A 165 -3.59 13.86 22.51
CA ILE A 165 -3.36 14.66 23.74
C ILE A 165 -2.45 13.92 24.73
N CYS A 166 -2.55 12.58 24.77
CA CYS A 166 -1.72 11.71 25.58
C CYS A 166 -1.08 10.66 24.69
N PRO A 167 0.11 10.17 25.02
CA PRO A 167 0.68 9.04 24.30
C PRO A 167 -0.26 7.84 24.42
N LEU A 168 -0.48 7.17 23.30
CA LEU A 168 -1.30 5.96 23.24
C LEU A 168 -0.63 4.80 24.01
N ILE A 169 0.71 4.74 23.93
CA ILE A 169 1.54 3.75 24.60
C ILE A 169 2.73 4.49 25.23
N ASP A 170 3.10 4.10 26.45
CA ASP A 170 4.30 4.54 27.15
C ASP A 170 5.04 3.31 27.71
N ILE A 171 6.14 2.93 27.06
CA ILE A 171 6.92 1.74 27.40
C ILE A 171 8.14 2.05 28.28
N ARG A 172 8.36 3.31 28.65
CA ARG A 172 9.47 3.80 29.49
C ARG A 172 10.89 3.56 28.93
N LEU A 173 11.00 2.98 27.74
CA LEU A 173 12.23 2.73 27.02
C LEU A 173 12.07 3.27 25.60
N GLN A 174 13.18 3.51 24.91
CA GLN A 174 13.13 3.96 23.52
C GLN A 174 12.26 3.04 22.66
N VAL A 175 11.34 3.62 21.89
CA VAL A 175 10.58 2.87 20.87
C VAL A 175 11.50 2.64 19.69
N HIS A 176 11.67 1.39 19.29
CA HIS A 176 12.46 1.04 18.12
C HIS A 176 11.61 0.70 16.90
N ASP A 177 10.46 0.10 17.13
CA ASP A 177 9.58 -0.32 16.04
C ASP A 177 8.12 -0.23 16.47
N ILE A 178 7.24 0.09 15.53
CA ILE A 178 5.80 0.12 15.70
C ILE A 178 5.20 -0.70 14.58
N ARG A 179 4.35 -1.67 14.92
CA ARG A 179 3.72 -2.57 13.95
C ARG A 179 2.25 -2.78 14.26
N LEU A 180 1.51 -3.07 13.21
CA LEU A 180 0.18 -3.65 13.32
C LEU A 180 0.28 -5.15 13.12
N ALA A 181 -0.17 -5.91 14.10
CA ALA A 181 -0.25 -7.34 14.02
C ALA A 181 -1.68 -7.75 14.41
N ASN A 182 -2.43 -8.35 13.48
CA ASN A 182 -3.82 -8.73 13.66
C ASN A 182 -4.68 -7.57 14.22
N ASP A 183 -4.59 -6.39 13.59
CA ASP A 183 -5.24 -5.12 13.96
C ASP A 183 -4.89 -4.58 15.36
N ARG A 184 -3.87 -5.14 15.99
CA ARG A 184 -3.34 -4.66 17.27
C ARG A 184 -2.08 -3.84 17.05
N LEU A 185 -2.02 -2.68 17.67
CA LEU A 185 -0.82 -1.86 17.68
C LEU A 185 0.19 -2.42 18.69
N VAL A 186 1.38 -2.73 18.21
CA VAL A 186 2.49 -3.25 19.01
C VAL A 186 3.64 -2.26 18.92
N ALA A 187 4.07 -1.74 20.05
CA ALA A 187 5.30 -0.96 20.17
C ALA A 187 6.41 -1.82 20.78
N VAL A 188 7.56 -1.83 20.14
CA VAL A 188 8.72 -2.62 20.54
C VAL A 188 9.82 -1.68 21.03
N SER A 189 10.38 -1.96 22.20
CA SER A 189 11.45 -1.18 22.80
C SER A 189 12.87 -1.59 22.41
N THR A 190 13.01 -2.64 21.58
CA THR A 190 14.30 -3.14 21.12
C THR A 190 14.22 -3.54 19.65
N GLN A 191 15.26 -3.26 18.88
CA GLN A 191 15.36 -3.68 17.49
C GLN A 191 15.48 -5.20 17.31
N LYS A 192 15.61 -5.93 18.42
CA LYS A 192 15.86 -7.35 18.44
C LYS A 192 14.61 -8.21 18.59
N ILE A 193 13.44 -7.59 18.50
CA ILE A 193 12.15 -8.30 18.53
C ILE A 193 11.39 -8.04 17.23
N LEU A 194 10.86 -9.11 16.65
CA LEU A 194 10.02 -9.06 15.47
C LEU A 194 8.73 -9.85 15.70
N VAL A 195 7.61 -9.20 15.48
CA VAL A 195 6.27 -9.77 15.63
C VAL A 195 5.70 -10.03 14.24
N PRO A 196 5.29 -11.27 13.91
CA PRO A 196 4.65 -11.56 12.64
C PRO A 196 3.22 -10.99 12.59
N PRO A 197 2.66 -10.83 11.38
CA PRO A 197 1.31 -10.29 11.20
C PRO A 197 0.22 -11.06 11.96
N GLU A 198 0.35 -12.38 12.12
CA GLU A 198 -0.63 -13.24 12.78
C GLU A 198 -0.69 -13.08 14.31
N TYR A 199 0.28 -12.37 14.92
CA TYR A 199 0.33 -12.11 16.37
C TYR A 199 0.25 -13.36 17.26
N THR A 200 0.79 -14.48 16.81
CA THR A 200 0.74 -15.75 17.56
C THR A 200 2.02 -16.04 18.33
N TYR A 201 3.14 -15.54 17.83
CA TYR A 201 4.47 -15.68 18.41
C TYR A 201 5.29 -14.42 18.12
N TYR A 202 6.46 -14.31 18.74
CA TYR A 202 7.47 -13.31 18.38
C TYR A 202 8.85 -13.94 18.35
N VAL A 203 9.70 -13.34 17.55
CA VAL A 203 11.10 -13.74 17.38
C VAL A 203 12.00 -12.73 18.05
N GLU A 204 12.94 -13.21 18.83
CA GLU A 204 13.91 -12.36 19.55
C GLU A 204 15.34 -12.83 19.25
N TRP A 205 16.26 -11.86 19.08
CA TRP A 205 17.70 -12.15 18.85
C TRP A 205 18.57 -11.11 19.54
N GLY A 206 19.92 -11.25 19.37
CA GLY A 206 20.91 -10.34 19.95
C GLY A 206 21.41 -10.78 21.32
N TYR A 207 21.27 -12.03 21.61
CA TYR A 207 21.91 -12.68 22.75
C TYR A 207 23.42 -12.88 22.48
N SER A 208 24.21 -13.04 23.55
CA SER A 208 25.66 -13.26 23.45
C SER A 208 26.05 -14.57 22.74
N ASP A 209 25.13 -15.51 22.69
CA ASP A 209 25.25 -16.79 21.98
C ASP A 209 24.84 -16.70 20.50
N ASN A 210 24.51 -15.50 20.01
CA ASN A 210 23.95 -15.27 18.67
C ASN A 210 22.71 -16.10 18.36
N SER A 211 22.02 -16.61 19.38
CA SER A 211 20.79 -17.38 19.18
C SER A 211 19.61 -16.51 18.80
N LEU A 212 18.71 -17.13 18.04
CA LEU A 212 17.39 -16.62 17.76
C LEU A 212 16.39 -17.42 18.59
N ARG A 213 15.54 -16.75 19.32
CA ARG A 213 14.55 -17.34 20.21
C ARG A 213 13.15 -17.06 19.76
N LEU A 214 12.33 -18.08 19.72
CA LEU A 214 10.94 -18.01 19.35
C LEU A 214 10.08 -18.15 20.62
N HIS A 215 9.26 -17.16 20.90
CA HIS A 215 8.39 -17.11 22.06
C HIS A 215 6.92 -17.08 21.64
N GLN A 216 6.08 -17.74 22.42
CA GLN A 216 4.63 -17.62 22.28
C GLN A 216 4.17 -16.27 22.78
N MET A 217 3.29 -15.59 22.05
CA MET A 217 2.88 -14.21 22.36
C MET A 217 2.16 -14.12 23.70
N ASP A 218 1.18 -14.99 23.97
CA ASP A 218 0.32 -14.90 25.14
C ASP A 218 1.06 -15.28 26.45
N THR A 219 1.83 -16.37 26.41
CA THR A 219 2.46 -16.95 27.61
C THR A 219 3.91 -16.52 27.79
N ARG A 220 4.52 -15.88 26.78
CA ARG A 220 5.95 -15.57 26.67
C ARG A 220 6.86 -16.78 26.85
N LYS A 221 6.30 -17.98 26.67
CA LYS A 221 7.06 -19.23 26.80
C LYS A 221 7.96 -19.41 25.60
N LEU A 222 9.20 -19.81 25.83
CA LEU A 222 10.15 -20.21 24.78
C LEU A 222 9.62 -21.47 24.09
N ILE A 223 9.38 -21.39 22.78
CA ILE A 223 8.91 -22.51 21.94
C ILE A 223 10.00 -23.05 21.02
N GLY A 224 11.00 -22.24 20.71
CA GLY A 224 12.13 -22.65 19.87
C GLY A 224 13.39 -21.86 20.17
N LEU A 225 14.53 -22.55 20.12
CA LEU A 225 15.86 -21.97 20.24
C LEU A 225 16.67 -22.40 19.01
N TYR A 226 17.27 -21.44 18.33
CA TYR A 226 18.02 -21.65 17.09
C TYR A 226 19.38 -20.97 17.22
N GLU A 227 20.43 -21.76 17.16
CA GLU A 227 21.81 -21.32 17.24
C GLU A 227 22.48 -21.34 15.86
N ASN A 228 23.56 -20.61 15.71
CA ASN A 228 24.40 -20.61 14.51
C ASN A 228 23.67 -20.27 13.20
N LEU A 229 22.71 -19.33 13.26
CA LEU A 229 22.01 -18.84 12.07
C LEU A 229 22.92 -17.97 11.19
N HIS A 230 23.81 -17.22 11.81
CA HIS A 230 24.85 -16.41 11.18
C HIS A 230 26.20 -16.70 11.85
N LEU A 231 27.27 -16.42 11.14
CA LEU A 231 28.63 -16.53 11.71
C LEU A 231 28.87 -15.44 12.77
N GLU A 232 28.18 -14.31 12.65
CA GLU A 232 28.22 -13.20 13.57
C GLU A 232 26.80 -12.84 14.05
N ALA A 233 26.63 -11.66 14.63
CA ALA A 233 25.34 -11.22 15.17
C ALA A 233 24.31 -10.91 14.05
N VAL A 234 23.06 -11.28 14.29
CA VAL A 234 21.94 -10.81 13.49
C VAL A 234 21.73 -9.32 13.79
N SER A 235 21.76 -8.49 12.75
CA SER A 235 21.59 -7.05 12.85
C SER A 235 20.14 -6.60 12.61
N CYS A 236 19.48 -7.20 11.61
CA CYS A 236 18.10 -6.88 11.23
C CYS A 236 17.37 -8.12 10.74
N ALA A 237 16.04 -8.04 10.72
CA ALA A 237 15.20 -9.12 10.23
C ALA A 237 13.83 -8.59 9.76
N CYS A 238 13.20 -9.32 8.85
CA CYS A 238 11.82 -9.07 8.44
C CYS A 238 11.08 -10.38 8.16
N PHE A 239 9.75 -10.35 8.19
CA PHE A 239 8.91 -11.42 7.67
C PHE A 239 8.49 -11.08 6.23
N ALA A 240 8.90 -11.91 5.28
CA ALA A 240 8.45 -11.78 3.90
C ALA A 240 6.99 -12.22 3.73
N ASP A 241 6.60 -13.24 4.49
CA ASP A 241 5.22 -13.70 4.66
C ASP A 241 5.06 -14.31 6.06
N GLY A 242 3.88 -14.84 6.41
CA GLY A 242 3.64 -15.45 7.72
C GLY A 242 4.53 -16.69 8.04
N ARG A 243 5.33 -17.18 7.09
CA ARG A 243 6.18 -18.36 7.26
C ARG A 243 7.62 -18.16 6.81
N THR A 244 7.88 -17.15 5.97
CA THR A 244 9.23 -16.89 5.45
C THR A 244 9.85 -15.74 6.23
N PHE A 245 10.93 -16.04 6.89
CA PHE A 245 11.69 -15.14 7.73
C PHE A 245 13.05 -14.86 7.10
N VAL A 246 13.44 -13.59 7.07
CA VAL A 246 14.69 -13.13 6.47
C VAL A 246 15.51 -12.43 7.52
N THR A 247 16.77 -12.80 7.66
CA THR A 247 17.71 -12.21 8.60
C THR A 247 18.92 -11.63 7.89
N GLY A 248 19.38 -10.46 8.32
CA GLY A 248 20.64 -9.87 7.89
C GLY A 248 21.63 -9.84 9.04
N GLY A 249 22.89 -10.16 8.74
CA GLY A 249 23.96 -10.25 9.73
C GLY A 249 24.98 -9.13 9.63
N THR A 250 25.79 -9.00 10.68
CA THR A 250 27.02 -8.20 10.67
C THR A 250 28.09 -8.82 9.78
N ASP A 251 27.93 -10.09 9.45
CA ASP A 251 28.75 -10.89 8.51
C ASP A 251 28.45 -10.59 7.02
N ALA A 252 27.67 -9.55 6.73
CA ALA A 252 27.25 -9.13 5.38
C ALA A 252 26.41 -10.19 4.63
N VAL A 253 25.85 -11.16 5.30
CA VAL A 253 25.05 -12.26 4.72
C VAL A 253 23.57 -12.06 5.04
N ILE A 254 22.72 -12.38 4.08
CA ILE A 254 21.27 -12.49 4.30
C ILE A 254 20.91 -13.97 4.26
N CYS A 255 20.21 -14.44 5.27
CA CYS A 255 19.72 -15.82 5.34
C CYS A 255 18.20 -15.84 5.26
N ILE A 256 17.67 -16.75 4.46
CA ILE A 256 16.23 -16.98 4.29
C ILE A 256 15.85 -18.27 4.99
N TRP A 257 14.84 -18.20 5.81
CA TRP A 257 14.34 -19.28 6.65
C TRP A 257 12.87 -19.50 6.40
N ARG A 258 12.43 -20.76 6.43
CA ARG A 258 11.01 -21.11 6.41
C ARG A 258 10.59 -21.72 7.73
N LEU A 259 9.59 -21.14 8.38
CA LEU A 259 8.99 -21.66 9.59
C LEU A 259 8.03 -22.80 9.24
N LYS A 260 8.29 -23.98 9.78
CA LYS A 260 7.41 -25.15 9.70
C LYS A 260 7.00 -25.59 11.08
N TRP A 261 5.74 -25.90 11.25
CA TRP A 261 5.22 -26.46 12.49
C TRP A 261 5.27 -27.99 12.42
N LYS A 262 6.11 -28.60 13.25
CA LYS A 262 6.15 -30.06 13.44
C LYS A 262 5.47 -30.41 14.76
N THR A 263 4.31 -31.08 14.68
CA THR A 263 3.46 -31.54 15.79
C THR A 263 3.05 -30.48 16.84
N LYS A 264 3.95 -29.87 17.58
CA LYS A 264 3.70 -28.80 18.54
C LYS A 264 4.86 -27.80 18.67
N SER A 265 5.94 -28.02 17.94
CA SER A 265 7.11 -27.15 17.97
C SER A 265 7.41 -26.57 16.59
N PRO A 266 7.64 -25.26 16.49
CA PRO A 266 8.08 -24.64 15.25
C PRO A 266 9.54 -24.99 14.97
N VAL A 267 9.88 -25.14 13.69
CA VAL A 267 11.25 -25.38 13.23
C VAL A 267 11.56 -24.42 12.10
N PHE A 268 12.63 -23.65 12.24
CA PHE A 268 13.18 -22.88 11.13
C PHE A 268 13.99 -23.81 10.24
N GLN A 269 13.54 -23.92 8.99
CA GLN A 269 14.28 -24.60 7.95
C GLN A 269 15.08 -23.57 7.17
N PHE A 270 16.38 -23.74 7.13
CA PHE A 270 17.25 -22.97 6.24
C PHE A 270 16.86 -23.19 4.78
N MET A 271 16.78 -22.13 4.02
CA MET A 271 16.44 -22.15 2.58
C MET A 271 17.66 -21.78 1.73
N GLU A 272 18.21 -20.57 1.95
CA GLU A 272 19.28 -20.03 1.12
C GLU A 272 20.06 -18.94 1.87
N CYS A 273 21.33 -18.72 1.48
CA CYS A 273 22.14 -17.56 1.84
C CYS A 273 22.34 -16.66 0.63
N LEU A 274 21.97 -15.40 0.78
CA LEU A 274 22.19 -14.38 -0.24
C LEU A 274 23.47 -13.61 0.10
N ARG A 275 24.41 -13.58 -0.84
CA ARG A 275 25.72 -12.94 -0.68
C ARG A 275 25.90 -11.89 -1.77
N GLY A 276 26.35 -10.70 -1.42
CA GLY A 276 26.56 -9.59 -2.36
C GLY A 276 27.01 -8.33 -1.66
N HIS A 277 26.63 -8.13 -0.38
CA HIS A 277 27.15 -7.03 0.45
C HIS A 277 28.56 -7.34 0.95
N SER A 278 29.33 -6.27 1.16
CA SER A 278 30.71 -6.33 1.68
C SER A 278 30.86 -5.82 3.12
N ALA A 279 29.80 -5.30 3.71
CA ALA A 279 29.75 -4.84 5.09
C ALA A 279 28.41 -5.18 5.75
N LYS A 280 28.29 -4.86 7.04
CA LYS A 280 27.12 -5.11 7.87
C LYS A 280 25.82 -4.67 7.17
N ILE A 281 24.79 -5.52 7.25
CA ILE A 281 23.46 -5.21 6.77
C ILE A 281 22.71 -4.45 7.87
N ASN A 282 22.26 -3.22 7.57
CA ASN A 282 21.58 -2.37 8.55
C ASN A 282 20.07 -2.54 8.55
N CYS A 283 19.49 -2.75 7.37
CA CYS A 283 18.05 -2.83 7.20
C CYS A 283 17.67 -3.80 6.08
N ILE A 284 16.54 -4.46 6.26
CA ILE A 284 15.93 -5.34 5.26
C ILE A 284 14.43 -5.06 5.24
N THR A 285 13.89 -4.94 4.05
CA THR A 285 12.45 -4.88 3.80
C THR A 285 12.07 -5.82 2.66
N ASN A 286 10.80 -6.09 2.51
CA ASN A 286 10.28 -6.91 1.43
C ASN A 286 9.03 -6.27 0.81
N SER A 287 8.77 -6.61 -0.43
CA SER A 287 7.49 -6.38 -1.08
C SER A 287 6.89 -7.72 -1.49
N ARG A 288 5.64 -7.94 -1.09
CA ARG A 288 4.89 -9.15 -1.48
C ARG A 288 4.37 -9.02 -2.90
N SER A 289 3.88 -7.85 -3.27
CA SER A 289 3.32 -7.57 -4.58
C SER A 289 4.34 -7.82 -5.70
N TYR A 290 5.59 -7.45 -5.45
CA TYR A 290 6.68 -7.62 -6.41
C TYR A 290 7.56 -8.83 -6.13
N SER A 291 7.32 -9.56 -5.05
CA SER A 291 8.13 -10.74 -4.64
C SER A 291 9.63 -10.44 -4.56
N ILE A 292 9.98 -9.32 -3.96
CA ILE A 292 11.37 -8.89 -3.76
C ILE A 292 11.72 -8.69 -2.29
N ILE A 293 13.02 -8.80 -2.01
CA ILE A 293 13.66 -8.33 -0.79
C ILE A 293 14.59 -7.19 -1.17
N VAL A 294 14.65 -6.14 -0.35
CA VAL A 294 15.61 -5.05 -0.50
C VAL A 294 16.40 -4.92 0.78
N SER A 295 17.71 -4.92 0.67
CA SER A 295 18.65 -4.80 1.79
C SER A 295 19.51 -3.56 1.65
N GLY A 296 19.76 -2.87 2.78
CA GLY A 296 20.68 -1.74 2.86
C GLY A 296 21.84 -2.05 3.80
N SER A 297 23.04 -1.59 3.45
CA SER A 297 24.28 -1.94 4.13
C SER A 297 25.17 -0.73 4.41
N ASP A 298 26.10 -0.92 5.35
CA ASP A 298 27.20 0.02 5.60
C ASP A 298 28.19 0.10 4.43
N ASP A 299 28.12 -0.82 3.46
CA ASP A 299 28.91 -0.75 2.21
C ASP A 299 28.43 0.33 1.25
N GLN A 300 27.49 1.18 1.67
CA GLN A 300 26.92 2.28 0.90
C GLN A 300 26.10 1.82 -0.31
N THR A 301 25.61 0.58 -0.28
CA THR A 301 24.78 0.02 -1.34
C THR A 301 23.47 -0.54 -0.78
N CYS A 302 22.47 -0.64 -1.68
CA CYS A 302 21.32 -1.47 -1.49
C CYS A 302 21.28 -2.55 -2.56
N ILE A 303 20.75 -3.70 -2.23
CA ILE A 303 20.60 -4.80 -3.18
C ILE A 303 19.15 -5.24 -3.23
N ILE A 304 18.64 -5.42 -4.45
CA ILE A 304 17.35 -6.00 -4.74
C ILE A 304 17.56 -7.50 -5.00
N TRP A 305 16.78 -8.33 -4.32
CA TRP A 305 16.81 -9.78 -4.43
C TRP A 305 15.45 -10.32 -4.84
N ASP A 306 15.43 -11.32 -5.71
CA ASP A 306 14.21 -12.07 -6.05
C ASP A 306 13.88 -13.05 -4.90
N LEU A 307 12.73 -12.86 -4.26
CA LEU A 307 12.28 -13.71 -3.15
C LEU A 307 11.91 -15.13 -3.60
N ASN A 308 11.38 -15.29 -4.81
CA ASN A 308 10.94 -16.58 -5.33
C ASN A 308 12.12 -17.46 -5.75
N ARG A 309 13.08 -16.85 -6.47
CA ARG A 309 14.29 -17.54 -6.96
C ARG A 309 15.42 -17.53 -5.94
N MET A 310 15.34 -16.68 -4.90
CA MET A 310 16.37 -16.46 -3.89
C MET A 310 17.71 -16.08 -4.53
N LYS A 311 17.69 -15.11 -5.44
CA LYS A 311 18.85 -14.69 -6.21
C LYS A 311 18.99 -13.17 -6.26
N TYR A 312 20.22 -12.74 -6.51
CA TYR A 312 20.57 -11.37 -6.81
C TYR A 312 19.83 -10.87 -8.06
N VAL A 313 19.25 -9.68 -7.98
CA VAL A 313 18.64 -8.99 -9.12
C VAL A 313 19.51 -7.80 -9.52
N ARG A 314 19.68 -6.83 -8.62
CA ARG A 314 20.40 -5.60 -8.93
C ARG A 314 20.93 -4.90 -7.67
N GLN A 315 22.03 -4.18 -7.84
CA GLN A 315 22.64 -3.35 -6.81
C GLN A 315 22.34 -1.87 -7.10
N LEU A 316 21.84 -1.14 -6.10
CA LEU A 316 21.63 0.30 -6.09
C LEU A 316 22.87 0.95 -5.49
N GLN A 317 23.56 1.74 -6.27
CA GLN A 317 24.87 2.35 -5.91
C GLN A 317 24.74 3.86 -5.69
N ASN A 318 25.88 4.50 -5.44
CA ASN A 318 26.03 5.97 -5.31
C ASN A 318 25.38 6.57 -4.06
N HIS A 319 25.28 5.84 -2.93
CA HIS A 319 24.99 6.44 -1.66
C HIS A 319 26.27 7.05 -1.05
N GLU A 320 26.09 8.18 -0.35
CA GLU A 320 27.22 8.93 0.23
C GLU A 320 27.66 8.38 1.60
N ALA A 321 26.80 7.59 2.23
CA ALA A 321 27.03 6.95 3.53
C ALA A 321 26.33 5.59 3.57
N GLY A 322 26.58 4.80 4.61
CA GLY A 322 25.88 3.55 4.85
C GLY A 322 24.36 3.75 4.83
N VAL A 323 23.65 2.84 4.20
CA VAL A 323 22.19 2.91 4.09
C VAL A 323 21.57 2.40 5.40
N GLN A 324 20.82 3.26 6.07
CA GLN A 324 20.24 2.95 7.38
C GLN A 324 18.80 2.48 7.30
N PHE A 325 18.03 2.98 6.33
CA PHE A 325 16.62 2.64 6.15
C PHE A 325 16.30 2.41 4.68
N VAL A 326 15.47 1.40 4.46
CA VAL A 326 14.90 1.07 3.15
C VAL A 326 13.41 0.81 3.33
N ALA A 327 12.60 1.35 2.44
CA ALA A 327 11.18 1.05 2.35
C ALA A 327 10.80 0.81 0.89
N VAL A 328 9.82 -0.06 0.66
CA VAL A 328 9.27 -0.34 -0.68
C VAL A 328 7.79 -0.01 -0.65
N ASN A 329 7.32 0.68 -1.67
CA ASN A 329 5.90 0.90 -1.89
C ASN A 329 5.32 -0.33 -2.62
N ASP A 330 4.42 -1.04 -1.97
CA ASP A 330 3.81 -2.27 -2.52
C ASP A 330 2.86 -1.99 -3.71
N THR A 331 2.45 -0.74 -3.89
CA THR A 331 1.56 -0.32 -4.98
C THR A 331 2.33 0.08 -6.23
N THR A 332 3.34 0.95 -6.09
CA THR A 332 4.08 1.53 -7.22
C THR A 332 5.39 0.82 -7.52
N GLY A 333 5.91 0.02 -6.59
CA GLY A 333 7.22 -0.60 -6.67
C GLY A 333 8.38 0.37 -6.41
N ASP A 334 8.10 1.61 -6.02
CA ASP A 334 9.15 2.57 -5.70
C ASP A 334 9.91 2.16 -4.45
N ILE A 335 11.23 2.27 -4.52
CA ILE A 335 12.13 1.94 -3.41
C ILE A 335 12.71 3.23 -2.85
N VAL A 336 12.50 3.49 -1.57
CA VAL A 336 13.15 4.60 -0.86
C VAL A 336 14.34 4.07 -0.08
N THR A 337 15.47 4.74 -0.23
CA THR A 337 16.69 4.48 0.54
C THR A 337 17.12 5.74 1.27
N CYS A 338 17.46 5.61 2.56
CA CYS A 338 17.91 6.71 3.39
C CYS A 338 19.36 6.47 3.84
N SER A 339 20.25 7.41 3.51
CA SER A 339 21.64 7.42 3.93
C SER A 339 21.98 8.79 4.53
N GLY A 340 22.18 8.84 5.87
CA GLY A 340 22.31 10.12 6.59
C GLY A 340 21.09 11.03 6.36
N PRO A 341 21.27 12.26 5.89
CA PRO A 341 20.16 13.18 5.61
C PRO A 341 19.56 13.02 4.19
N VAL A 342 20.06 12.10 3.39
CA VAL A 342 19.72 11.99 1.96
C VAL A 342 18.70 10.89 1.74
N ILE A 343 17.62 11.22 1.04
CA ILE A 343 16.64 10.29 0.49
C ILE A 343 16.94 10.09 -0.99
N LYS A 344 16.94 8.84 -1.43
CA LYS A 344 16.92 8.49 -2.84
C LYS A 344 15.71 7.63 -3.12
N ILE A 345 15.05 7.89 -4.25
CA ILE A 345 13.94 7.09 -4.75
C ILE A 345 14.37 6.40 -6.03
N TRP A 346 14.12 5.11 -6.07
CA TRP A 346 14.49 4.22 -7.17
C TRP A 346 13.25 3.54 -7.72
N THR A 347 13.30 3.17 -8.97
CA THR A 347 12.33 2.24 -9.55
C THR A 347 12.61 0.83 -9.03
N ILE A 348 11.63 -0.06 -9.17
CA ILE A 348 11.82 -1.49 -8.93
C ILE A 348 12.92 -2.10 -9.83
N ASN A 349 13.17 -1.52 -10.99
CA ASN A 349 14.24 -1.91 -11.91
C ASN A 349 15.63 -1.36 -11.49
N GLY A 350 15.68 -0.54 -10.43
CA GLY A 350 16.91 0.02 -9.90
C GLY A 350 17.38 1.30 -10.60
N ASP A 351 16.50 1.99 -11.33
CA ASP A 351 16.81 3.29 -11.90
C ASP A 351 16.57 4.40 -10.89
N LEU A 352 17.52 5.32 -10.74
CA LEU A 352 17.42 6.43 -9.80
C LEU A 352 16.44 7.48 -10.35
N LEU A 353 15.33 7.72 -9.64
CA LEU A 353 14.35 8.73 -9.99
C LEU A 353 14.73 10.12 -9.48
N LEU A 354 15.09 10.19 -8.20
CA LEU A 354 15.44 11.45 -7.56
C LEU A 354 16.37 11.26 -6.36
N THR A 355 17.07 12.34 -6.01
CA THR A 355 17.88 12.46 -4.80
C THR A 355 17.50 13.75 -4.09
N LYS A 356 17.17 13.67 -2.79
CA LYS A 356 16.81 14.83 -1.97
C LYS A 356 17.57 14.84 -0.66
N ASN A 357 18.22 15.95 -0.38
CA ASN A 357 18.76 16.21 0.96
C ASN A 357 17.65 16.84 1.83
N THR A 358 17.34 16.20 2.96
CA THR A 358 16.23 16.60 3.84
C THR A 358 16.63 17.65 4.87
N SER A 359 17.91 17.91 5.06
CA SER A 359 18.43 18.83 6.08
C SER A 359 19.68 19.56 5.64
N GLN A 360 19.66 20.88 5.72
CA GLN A 360 20.85 21.71 5.51
C GLN A 360 21.90 21.52 6.63
N LEU A 361 21.47 21.08 7.81
CA LEU A 361 22.31 20.84 8.99
C LEU A 361 22.85 19.41 9.07
N GLN A 362 22.67 18.61 8.01
CA GLN A 362 23.08 17.21 7.95
C GLN A 362 22.51 16.33 9.09
N ASP A 363 21.35 16.68 9.65
CA ASP A 363 20.66 15.83 10.62
C ASP A 363 20.21 14.53 9.96
N PRO A 364 20.60 13.36 10.49
CA PRO A 364 20.26 12.10 9.89
C PRO A 364 18.77 11.82 9.99
N ILE A 365 18.25 11.06 9.02
CA ILE A 365 16.94 10.44 9.07
C ILE A 365 17.04 9.27 10.06
N LEU A 366 16.13 9.21 11.02
CA LEU A 366 16.12 8.17 12.05
C LEU A 366 15.13 7.04 11.76
N CYS A 367 14.10 7.32 10.96
CA CYS A 367 13.15 6.34 10.45
C CYS A 367 12.41 6.89 9.25
N CYS A 368 11.90 6.00 8.42
CA CYS A 368 11.19 6.35 7.19
C CYS A 368 10.08 5.34 6.92
N THR A 369 8.96 5.80 6.39
CA THR A 369 7.87 4.95 5.93
C THR A 369 7.14 5.60 4.74
N PHE A 370 6.53 4.78 3.89
CA PHE A 370 5.54 5.24 2.93
C PHE A 370 4.19 5.41 3.63
N TYR A 371 3.42 6.37 3.17
CA TYR A 371 2.01 6.43 3.47
C TYR A 371 1.24 5.83 2.27
N GLU A 372 0.83 4.61 2.43
CA GLU A 372 0.01 3.87 1.46
C GLU A 372 -1.45 3.98 1.90
N GLN A 373 -2.23 4.78 1.23
CA GLN A 373 -3.63 4.96 1.61
C GLN A 373 -4.56 4.03 0.84
N ASN A 374 -4.32 3.85 -0.45
CA ASN A 374 -5.16 3.06 -1.33
C ASN A 374 -4.38 2.77 -2.61
N GLU A 375 -4.62 1.62 -3.21
CA GLU A 375 -4.01 1.20 -4.48
C GLU A 375 -4.23 2.20 -5.63
N TRP A 376 -5.20 3.11 -5.49
CA TRP A 376 -5.68 3.99 -6.54
C TRP A 376 -5.33 5.47 -6.37
N LEU A 377 -4.71 5.87 -5.26
CA LEU A 377 -4.30 7.26 -5.06
C LEU A 377 -2.88 7.48 -5.56
N ASP A 378 -2.73 8.44 -6.46
CA ASP A 378 -1.48 8.79 -7.15
C ASP A 378 -0.45 9.52 -6.30
N GLU A 379 -0.79 9.92 -5.09
CA GLU A 379 0.09 10.71 -4.25
C GLU A 379 0.88 9.82 -3.29
N ASP A 380 2.07 9.43 -3.74
CA ASP A 380 3.04 8.77 -2.88
C ASP A 380 3.61 9.76 -1.88
N MET A 381 3.23 9.60 -0.62
CA MET A 381 3.83 10.38 0.45
C MET A 381 4.87 9.56 1.21
N ILE A 382 5.99 10.21 1.47
CA ILE A 382 7.08 9.66 2.26
C ILE A 382 7.10 10.43 3.58
N ILE A 383 7.15 9.71 4.69
CA ILE A 383 7.20 10.27 6.02
C ILE A 383 8.54 9.92 6.65
N THR A 384 9.24 10.94 7.15
CA THR A 384 10.56 10.78 7.77
C THR A 384 10.57 11.32 9.19
N GLY A 385 11.16 10.54 10.10
CA GLY A 385 11.40 10.94 11.48
C GLY A 385 12.83 11.44 11.66
N HIS A 386 12.96 12.52 12.42
CA HIS A 386 14.23 13.21 12.63
C HIS A 386 14.47 13.45 14.12
N LYS A 387 15.65 13.98 14.44
CA LYS A 387 15.99 14.45 15.79
C LYS A 387 15.04 15.55 16.26
N LYS A 388 15.02 15.76 17.58
CA LYS A 388 14.24 16.81 18.23
C LYS A 388 12.73 16.71 17.98
N GLY A 389 12.22 15.49 17.79
CA GLY A 389 10.80 15.24 17.65
C GLY A 389 10.20 15.66 16.31
N VAL A 390 11.00 15.94 15.31
CA VAL A 390 10.53 16.44 14.02
C VAL A 390 10.11 15.28 13.12
N ILE A 391 8.91 15.38 12.55
CA ILE A 391 8.40 14.51 11.50
C ILE A 391 8.18 15.36 10.26
N LYS A 392 8.72 14.95 9.12
CA LYS A 392 8.54 15.63 7.85
C LYS A 392 7.74 14.75 6.90
N ILE A 393 6.80 15.35 6.20
CA ILE A 393 5.93 14.69 5.23
C ILE A 393 6.26 15.27 3.86
N TRP A 394 6.65 14.39 2.97
CA TRP A 394 7.13 14.70 1.63
C TRP A 394 6.15 14.18 0.60
N ASN A 395 5.91 14.97 -0.45
CA ASN A 395 5.14 14.56 -1.61
C ASN A 395 6.05 14.46 -2.83
N LYS A 396 5.95 13.36 -3.56
CA LYS A 396 6.62 13.12 -4.83
C LYS A 396 5.85 13.85 -5.92
N THR A 397 6.46 14.87 -6.51
CA THR A 397 5.83 15.74 -7.50
C THR A 397 6.61 15.74 -8.81
N LEU A 398 5.89 15.96 -9.91
CA LEU A 398 6.50 16.24 -11.21
C LEU A 398 6.77 17.73 -11.31
N GLU A 399 8.03 18.13 -11.40
CA GLU A 399 8.39 19.51 -11.75
C GLU A 399 8.17 19.74 -13.26
N PRO A 400 7.23 20.64 -13.64
CA PRO A 400 7.24 21.15 -15.00
C PRO A 400 8.55 21.91 -15.18
N LYS A 401 9.36 21.60 -16.19
CA LYS A 401 10.49 22.45 -16.55
C LYS A 401 9.94 23.86 -16.83
N SER A 402 10.01 24.73 -15.83
CA SER A 402 9.91 26.17 -16.05
C SER A 402 11.05 26.53 -16.98
N ALA A 403 10.72 27.25 -18.04
CA ALA A 403 11.61 27.74 -19.06
C ALA A 403 12.91 28.31 -18.46
N LEU A 404 13.94 27.51 -18.32
CA LEU A 404 15.30 27.97 -18.12
C LEU A 404 15.88 28.25 -19.50
N ASN A 405 16.00 29.55 -19.75
CA ASN A 405 16.81 30.20 -20.78
C ASN A 405 16.62 29.78 -22.24
N ASN A 406 15.98 30.70 -22.96
CA ASN A 406 15.81 30.80 -24.41
C ASN A 406 17.14 30.92 -25.21
N ASN A 407 18.20 30.16 -24.95
CA ASN A 407 19.44 30.35 -25.70
C ASN A 407 20.17 29.08 -26.17
N GLU A 408 19.52 27.92 -26.16
CA GLU A 408 20.12 26.77 -26.88
C GLU A 408 19.08 26.12 -27.79
N LYS A 409 19.09 26.54 -29.05
CA LYS A 409 18.52 25.84 -30.18
C LYS A 409 19.39 24.64 -30.50
N ASN A 410 19.15 23.49 -29.89
CA ASN A 410 19.59 22.23 -30.45
C ASN A 410 18.41 21.25 -30.43
N ASN A 411 18.11 20.80 -31.64
CA ASN A 411 17.10 19.81 -31.96
C ASN A 411 17.44 18.47 -31.30
N ASP A 412 16.41 17.75 -30.85
CA ASP A 412 16.42 16.34 -30.39
C ASP A 412 16.83 16.03 -28.95
N GLU A 413 16.71 16.92 -28.00
CA GLU A 413 16.71 16.52 -26.60
C GLU A 413 15.30 16.13 -26.16
N LYS A 414 15.09 14.83 -25.87
CA LYS A 414 13.97 14.32 -25.10
C LYS A 414 13.80 15.21 -23.87
N LYS A 415 12.66 15.89 -23.72
CA LYS A 415 12.31 16.67 -22.52
C LYS A 415 12.26 15.70 -21.34
N VAL A 416 13.37 15.57 -20.65
CA VAL A 416 13.46 14.75 -19.43
C VAL A 416 12.63 15.46 -18.36
N VAL A 417 11.49 14.89 -18.02
CA VAL A 417 10.69 15.33 -16.88
C VAL A 417 11.42 14.93 -15.62
N LYS A 418 11.57 15.87 -14.71
CA LYS A 418 12.30 15.64 -13.46
C LYS A 418 11.31 15.45 -12.33
N TRP A 419 11.44 14.34 -11.64
CA TRP A 419 10.77 14.11 -10.36
C TRP A 419 11.45 14.92 -9.26
N ASP A 420 10.68 15.54 -8.37
CA ASP A 420 11.18 16.16 -7.15
C ASP A 420 10.37 15.70 -5.93
N LEU A 421 11.01 15.81 -4.78
CA LEU A 421 10.41 15.54 -3.48
C LEU A 421 10.22 16.89 -2.77
N SER A 422 9.00 17.36 -2.72
CA SER A 422 8.63 18.60 -2.05
C SER A 422 8.23 18.36 -0.60
N LEU A 423 8.72 19.19 0.33
CA LEU A 423 8.26 19.16 1.71
C LEU A 423 6.84 19.72 1.76
N ARG A 424 5.86 18.86 2.06
CA ARG A 424 4.46 19.25 2.19
C ARG A 424 4.16 19.84 3.56
N HIS A 425 4.59 19.15 4.60
CA HIS A 425 4.32 19.56 5.97
C HIS A 425 5.38 19.06 6.94
N GLN A 426 5.51 19.77 8.07
CA GLN A 426 6.37 19.39 9.16
C GLN A 426 5.62 19.50 10.47
N VAL A 427 5.61 18.43 11.23
CA VAL A 427 5.02 18.37 12.57
C VAL A 427 6.08 18.03 13.60
N LYS A 428 5.80 18.35 14.85
CA LYS A 428 6.76 18.14 15.95
C LYS A 428 6.05 17.56 17.17
N HIS A 429 6.68 16.58 17.79
CA HIS A 429 6.29 16.14 19.13
C HIS A 429 6.51 17.29 20.13
N GLU A 430 5.43 17.81 20.71
CA GLU A 430 5.51 18.86 21.73
C GLU A 430 5.34 18.24 23.11
N SER A 431 6.25 18.57 24.01
CA SER A 431 6.08 18.29 25.43
C SER A 431 5.14 19.34 26.03
N LYS A 432 3.98 18.93 26.54
CA LYS A 432 3.00 19.83 27.19
C LYS A 432 3.51 20.55 28.44
N LEU A 433 4.68 20.18 28.97
CA LEU A 433 5.22 20.69 30.25
C LEU A 433 6.29 21.77 30.09
N GLY A 434 6.49 22.33 28.89
CA GLY A 434 7.50 23.39 28.69
C GLY A 434 8.95 22.96 29.00
N LEU A 435 9.16 21.70 29.36
CA LEU A 435 10.48 21.11 29.54
C LEU A 435 11.02 20.74 28.17
N THR A 436 12.11 21.35 27.79
CA THR A 436 12.82 21.29 26.52
C THR A 436 13.50 19.94 26.21
N THR A 437 13.02 18.83 26.72
CA THR A 437 13.52 17.51 26.31
C THR A 437 12.83 17.09 25.01
N SER A 438 13.41 17.57 23.90
CA SER A 438 13.02 17.10 22.59
C SER A 438 13.46 15.65 22.43
N SER A 439 12.50 14.73 22.37
CA SER A 439 12.73 13.32 22.05
C SER A 439 12.94 13.13 20.56
N ASP A 440 13.82 12.22 20.17
CA ASP A 440 14.05 11.88 18.77
C ASP A 440 12.96 10.93 18.27
N ILE A 441 12.49 11.11 17.04
CA ILE A 441 11.52 10.20 16.41
C ILE A 441 12.27 9.03 15.80
N VAL A 442 12.03 7.84 16.32
CA VAL A 442 12.81 6.65 15.99
C VAL A 442 11.96 5.53 15.35
N ALA A 443 10.64 5.64 15.40
CA ALA A 443 9.75 4.72 14.75
C ALA A 443 8.55 5.45 14.13
N LEU A 444 8.14 5.04 12.94
CA LEU A 444 6.97 5.53 12.21
C LEU A 444 6.21 4.36 11.63
N LEU A 445 4.90 4.43 11.71
CA LEU A 445 4.00 3.51 11.05
C LEU A 445 2.83 4.27 10.46
N ALA A 446 2.66 4.19 9.16
CA ALA A 446 1.48 4.66 8.47
C ALA A 446 0.58 3.46 8.17
N SER A 447 -0.65 3.47 8.68
CA SER A 447 -1.60 2.40 8.45
C SER A 447 -2.68 2.85 7.48
N GLY A 448 -2.63 2.33 6.25
CA GLY A 448 -3.66 2.55 5.25
C GLY A 448 -5.02 1.98 5.67
N THR A 449 -5.03 0.81 6.31
CA THR A 449 -6.27 0.15 6.77
C THR A 449 -6.93 0.88 7.93
N GLN A 450 -6.16 1.36 8.89
CA GLN A 450 -6.66 2.14 10.03
C GLN A 450 -6.71 3.65 9.75
N ARG A 451 -6.10 4.08 8.64
CA ARG A 451 -6.03 5.50 8.23
C ARG A 451 -5.45 6.40 9.31
N VAL A 452 -4.38 5.95 9.94
CA VAL A 452 -3.74 6.61 11.07
C VAL A 452 -2.24 6.60 10.89
N LEU A 453 -1.58 7.68 11.29
CA LEU A 453 -0.13 7.75 11.42
C LEU A 453 0.25 7.59 12.90
N TYR A 454 1.17 6.69 13.18
CA TYR A 454 1.76 6.49 14.48
C TYR A 454 3.23 6.91 14.47
N SER A 455 3.68 7.51 15.56
CA SER A 455 5.08 7.86 15.73
C SER A 455 5.56 7.50 17.14
N GLY A 456 6.74 6.90 17.23
CA GLY A 456 7.39 6.52 18.46
C GLY A 456 8.65 7.32 18.70
N ASP A 457 8.89 7.69 19.94
CA ASP A 457 10.03 8.51 20.31
C ASP A 457 11.08 7.77 21.17
N SER A 458 12.23 8.40 21.33
CA SER A 458 13.35 7.89 22.12
C SER A 458 13.06 7.82 23.63
N LEU A 459 11.95 8.39 24.10
CA LEU A 459 11.51 8.34 25.50
C LEU A 459 10.48 7.24 25.76
N GLY A 460 10.09 6.48 24.74
CA GLY A 460 9.15 5.36 24.89
C GLY A 460 7.69 5.69 24.61
N LYS A 461 7.40 6.88 24.13
CA LYS A 461 6.03 7.32 23.89
C LYS A 461 5.64 7.10 22.44
N VAL A 462 4.45 6.57 22.23
CA VAL A 462 3.82 6.41 20.91
C VAL A 462 2.61 7.33 20.80
N TYR A 463 2.63 8.21 19.81
CA TYR A 463 1.55 9.15 19.51
C TYR A 463 0.80 8.71 18.26
N THR A 464 -0.50 9.02 18.28
CA THR A 464 -1.40 8.90 17.14
C THR A 464 -1.62 10.29 16.55
N TRP A 465 -1.47 10.43 15.25
CA TRP A 465 -1.75 11.67 14.54
C TRP A 465 -3.11 11.57 13.88
N VAL A 466 -3.96 12.57 14.13
CA VAL A 466 -5.33 12.62 13.65
C VAL A 466 -5.63 13.98 13.01
N LEU A 467 -6.61 14.02 12.14
CA LEU A 467 -7.13 15.27 11.58
C LEU A 467 -8.15 15.88 12.55
N PRO A 468 -8.03 17.18 12.92
CA PRO A 468 -8.89 17.80 13.92
C PRO A 468 -10.37 17.90 13.50
N ASP A 469 -10.64 18.00 12.20
CA ASP A 469 -12.00 18.12 11.65
C ASP A 469 -12.71 16.77 11.49
N VAL A 470 -12.03 15.68 11.76
CA VAL A 470 -12.63 14.34 11.86
C VAL A 470 -13.35 14.25 13.20
N LYS A 471 -14.47 14.93 13.32
CA LYS A 471 -15.43 14.69 14.40
C LYS A 471 -16.05 13.32 14.16
N ILE A 472 -15.37 12.28 14.62
CA ILE A 472 -15.90 10.90 14.67
C ILE A 472 -17.26 10.88 15.40
N GLU A 473 -17.53 11.92 16.18
CA GLU A 473 -18.64 11.97 17.13
C GLU A 473 -19.73 12.98 16.78
N SER A 474 -19.62 13.81 15.72
CA SER A 474 -20.62 14.86 15.49
C SER A 474 -22.01 14.32 15.12
N HIS A 475 -22.12 13.09 14.65
CA HIS A 475 -23.38 12.42 14.36
C HIS A 475 -23.70 11.28 15.35
N TRP A 476 -22.76 10.92 16.24
CA TRP A 476 -23.01 9.92 17.27
C TRP A 476 -23.72 10.56 18.47
N MET A 477 -24.86 10.01 18.80
CA MET A 477 -25.59 10.41 19.98
C MET A 477 -24.75 10.09 21.23
N PRO A 478 -24.50 11.07 22.13
CA PRO A 478 -23.76 10.80 23.37
C PRO A 478 -24.45 9.72 24.21
N ASP A 479 -23.67 8.85 24.85
CA ASP A 479 -24.17 7.73 25.66
C ASP A 479 -25.14 8.14 26.79
N ASN A 480 -25.01 9.36 27.26
CA ASN A 480 -25.85 9.93 28.32
C ASN A 480 -27.15 10.58 27.78
N GLN A 481 -27.35 10.65 26.47
CA GLN A 481 -28.52 11.31 25.90
C GLN A 481 -29.76 10.44 25.91
N THR A 482 -29.61 9.12 25.96
CA THR A 482 -30.74 8.17 26.09
C THR A 482 -30.35 6.95 26.91
N ASP A 483 -31.28 6.52 27.76
CA ASP A 483 -31.17 5.25 28.48
C ASP A 483 -31.95 4.12 27.81
N ASN A 484 -32.55 4.39 26.66
CA ASN A 484 -33.36 3.43 25.93
C ASN A 484 -32.83 3.21 24.51
N CYS A 485 -32.99 1.99 24.00
CA CYS A 485 -32.73 1.67 22.60
C CYS A 485 -33.67 2.47 21.69
N LEU A 486 -33.13 3.21 20.73
CA LEU A 486 -33.89 4.07 19.82
C LEU A 486 -34.88 3.31 18.92
N LYS A 487 -34.70 1.99 18.73
CA LYS A 487 -35.63 1.18 17.92
C LYS A 487 -36.70 0.46 18.73
N CYS A 488 -36.29 -0.32 19.73
CA CYS A 488 -37.24 -1.14 20.49
C CYS A 488 -37.69 -0.49 21.80
N GLY A 489 -37.14 0.66 22.20
CA GLY A 489 -37.50 1.35 23.44
C GLY A 489 -37.03 0.67 24.73
N THR A 490 -36.35 -0.49 24.64
CA THR A 490 -35.89 -1.22 25.83
C THR A 490 -34.86 -0.39 26.59
N LYS A 491 -35.03 -0.26 27.89
CA LYS A 491 -34.10 0.45 28.78
C LYS A 491 -32.80 -0.37 28.94
N PHE A 492 -31.66 0.28 28.82
CA PHE A 492 -30.37 -0.33 29.05
C PHE A 492 -30.15 -0.56 30.56
N ALA A 493 -29.80 -1.78 30.93
CA ALA A 493 -29.34 -2.09 32.28
C ALA A 493 -27.88 -1.64 32.48
N VAL A 494 -27.39 -1.60 33.72
CA VAL A 494 -26.04 -1.12 34.06
C VAL A 494 -24.92 -1.90 33.34
N LEU A 495 -25.19 -3.15 32.97
CA LEU A 495 -24.23 -4.02 32.26
C LEU A 495 -24.51 -4.12 30.75
N ASP A 496 -25.55 -3.47 30.26
CA ASP A 496 -25.88 -3.52 28.83
C ASP A 496 -24.96 -2.61 28.03
N ARG A 497 -24.40 -3.16 26.95
CA ARG A 497 -23.56 -2.38 26.05
C ARG A 497 -24.42 -1.58 25.09
N LYS A 498 -24.34 -0.26 25.19
CA LYS A 498 -24.88 0.67 24.19
C LYS A 498 -24.07 0.56 22.90
N ILE A 499 -24.74 0.30 21.76
CA ILE A 499 -24.08 0.14 20.45
C ILE A 499 -24.51 1.27 19.55
N HIS A 500 -23.55 2.06 19.07
CA HIS A 500 -23.81 3.12 18.10
C HIS A 500 -23.86 2.56 16.68
N CYS A 501 -24.90 2.96 15.96
CA CYS A 501 -24.99 2.67 14.53
C CYS A 501 -23.98 3.53 13.76
N ARG A 502 -23.16 2.90 12.93
CA ARG A 502 -22.14 3.58 12.13
C ARG A 502 -22.72 4.55 11.09
N THR A 503 -23.97 4.35 10.66
CA THR A 503 -24.60 5.19 9.64
C THR A 503 -25.37 6.36 10.23
N CYS A 504 -26.24 6.14 11.23
CA CYS A 504 -27.09 7.19 11.78
C CYS A 504 -26.62 7.75 13.13
N GLY A 505 -25.59 7.16 13.73
CA GLY A 505 -25.03 7.57 15.02
C GLY A 505 -25.93 7.28 16.23
N GLY A 506 -27.14 6.76 16.04
CA GLY A 506 -28.08 6.46 17.11
C GLY A 506 -27.66 5.27 17.98
N ILE A 507 -28.17 5.22 19.21
CA ILE A 507 -27.87 4.19 20.21
C ILE A 507 -28.90 3.07 20.17
N TYR A 508 -28.41 1.83 20.07
CA TYR A 508 -29.26 0.64 19.94
C TYR A 508 -28.77 -0.50 20.84
N CYS A 509 -29.64 -1.43 21.14
CA CYS A 509 -29.29 -2.67 21.83
C CYS A 509 -28.74 -3.72 20.85
N SER A 510 -28.13 -4.77 21.38
CA SER A 510 -27.55 -5.86 20.59
C SER A 510 -28.57 -6.63 19.72
N GLY A 511 -29.83 -6.59 20.04
CA GLY A 511 -30.93 -7.19 19.25
C GLY A 511 -31.40 -6.30 18.09
N CYS A 512 -31.13 -5.00 18.14
CA CYS A 512 -31.52 -4.03 17.10
C CYS A 512 -30.33 -3.59 16.22
N THR A 513 -29.19 -4.23 16.38
CA THR A 513 -27.97 -3.98 15.59
C THR A 513 -27.41 -5.27 15.01
N ASN A 514 -26.87 -5.20 13.79
CA ASN A 514 -26.04 -6.26 13.26
C ASN A 514 -24.70 -6.26 14.02
N ARG A 515 -24.39 -7.34 14.74
CA ARG A 515 -23.21 -7.44 15.62
C ARG A 515 -21.89 -7.31 14.87
N ASN A 516 -21.83 -7.80 13.65
CA ASN A 516 -20.59 -7.79 12.85
C ASN A 516 -20.32 -6.43 12.20
N LEU A 517 -21.37 -5.77 11.72
CA LEU A 517 -21.25 -4.54 10.94
C LEU A 517 -21.49 -3.26 11.75
N ARG A 518 -22.13 -3.38 12.93
CA ARG A 518 -22.55 -2.27 13.80
C ARG A 518 -23.48 -1.26 13.09
N TYR A 519 -24.41 -1.75 12.28
CA TYR A 519 -25.52 -0.97 11.72
C TYR A 519 -26.82 -1.33 12.42
N CYS A 520 -27.68 -0.34 12.63
CA CYS A 520 -29.03 -0.64 13.11
C CYS A 520 -29.86 -1.28 11.98
N VAL A 521 -30.92 -2.00 12.36
CA VAL A 521 -31.75 -2.73 11.39
C VAL A 521 -32.32 -1.81 10.31
N ASP A 522 -32.73 -0.59 10.67
CA ASP A 522 -33.30 0.37 9.71
C ASP A 522 -32.26 0.85 8.70
N CYS A 523 -30.99 1.02 9.13
CA CYS A 523 -29.91 1.35 8.23
C CYS A 523 -29.49 0.16 7.36
N CYS A 524 -29.52 -1.08 7.90
CA CYS A 524 -29.31 -2.28 7.10
C CYS A 524 -30.36 -2.42 5.99
N GLU A 525 -31.61 -2.18 6.29
CA GLU A 525 -32.70 -2.22 5.30
C GLU A 525 -32.53 -1.16 4.20
N LYS A 526 -32.19 0.08 4.60
CA LYS A 526 -31.93 1.17 3.64
C LYS A 526 -30.72 0.90 2.73
N LEU A 527 -29.72 0.20 3.22
CA LEU A 527 -28.52 -0.17 2.49
C LEU A 527 -28.69 -1.48 1.69
N GLY A 528 -29.87 -2.09 1.70
CA GLY A 528 -30.13 -3.35 1.00
C GLY A 528 -29.38 -4.56 1.57
N MET A 529 -28.84 -4.43 2.79
CA MET A 529 -28.14 -5.51 3.48
C MET A 529 -29.17 -6.43 4.14
N THR A 530 -29.45 -7.57 3.51
CA THR A 530 -30.30 -8.60 4.13
C THR A 530 -29.60 -9.17 5.36
N ASN A 531 -30.33 -9.25 6.49
CA ASN A 531 -29.89 -9.95 7.70
C ASN A 531 -29.66 -11.44 7.34
N SER A 532 -28.43 -11.81 7.00
CA SER A 532 -28.01 -13.20 7.15
C SER A 532 -27.75 -13.41 8.64
N THR A 533 -28.66 -14.11 9.28
CA THR A 533 -28.61 -14.62 10.65
C THR A 533 -27.31 -15.34 10.95
#